data_dcba8e22f3b173f65c9cd39c22e31489
#
_entry.id   dcba8e22f3b173f65c9cd39c22e31489
#
_cell.length_a   1.000
_cell.length_b   1.000
_cell.length_c   1.000
_cell.angle_alpha   90.00
_cell.angle_beta   90.00
_cell.angle_gamma   90.00
#
_symmetry.space_group_name_H-M   'P 1'
#
loop_
_entity.id
_entity.type
_entity.pdbx_description
1 polymer ?
#
loop_
_entity_poly.entity_id
_entity_poly.type
_entity_poly.pdbx_seq_one_letter_code
_entity_poly.pdbx_strand_id
1 'polypeptide(L)'
;MPLHXLKRDNMRYLISPSILVTAFLVPTLALMNTSDSHPLDGSVGTQTIHVDTFRGMVSIQDDNILSEWNGIMDYKNALLAVKLFSKMACVLAKMDPAAFPSLDDITQAVGKKASGHYPPTRGLTYTVLPSRIKNLAQYGVPVKDLCRAVPTYFARQQKEGTAGAMDPDSCSELQLLSFMGLSICGEIPGL
;
A
#
# COMPACT_ATOMS: atom_id res chain seq x y z
N MET A 1 52.93 -40.86 -39.02
CA MET A 1 52.93 -40.23 -37.73
C MET A 1 51.72 -39.33 -37.63
N PRO A 2 50.76 -39.67 -36.84
CA PRO A 2 49.54 -38.88 -36.80
C PRO A 2 49.56 -37.82 -35.72
N LEU A 3 49.25 -36.65 -36.11
CA LEU A 3 49.00 -35.54 -35.23
C LEU A 3 47.49 -35.42 -35.03
N HIS A 4 47.09 -35.97 -33.97
CA HIS A 4 45.69 -35.78 -33.59
C HIS A 4 45.55 -35.36 -32.13
N UNK A 5 45.25 -34.40 -31.79
CA UNK A 5 44.66 -34.04 -30.88
C UNK A 5 44.53 -32.88 -30.34
N LEU A 6 44.21 -32.50 -30.22
CA LEU A 6 44.22 -31.22 -29.52
C LEU A 6 43.25 -30.20 -30.10
N LYS A 7 41.99 -30.50 -30.05
CA LYS A 7 41.04 -29.40 -30.15
C LYS A 7 39.65 -29.82 -29.76
N ARG A 8 39.49 -30.14 -28.47
CA ARG A 8 38.12 -30.41 -28.02
C ARG A 8 37.82 -29.84 -26.63
N ASP A 9 38.74 -29.11 -26.05
CA ASP A 9 38.54 -28.71 -24.65
C ASP A 9 38.18 -27.23 -24.47
N ASN A 10 38.11 -26.43 -25.53
CA ASN A 10 37.89 -24.99 -25.40
C ASN A 10 36.46 -24.55 -25.58
N MET A 11 35.51 -25.48 -25.81
CA MET A 11 34.12 -25.09 -26.03
C MET A 11 33.23 -25.24 -24.80
N ARG A 12 33.77 -25.80 -23.72
CA ARG A 12 32.96 -26.04 -22.52
C ARG A 12 32.92 -24.88 -21.54
N TYR A 13 33.80 -23.92 -21.73
CA TYR A 13 33.90 -22.80 -20.77
C TYR A 13 33.11 -21.56 -21.15
N LEU A 14 32.58 -21.50 -22.36
CA LEU A 14 31.87 -20.32 -22.83
C LEU A 14 30.37 -20.27 -22.51
N ILE A 15 29.79 -21.41 -22.11
CA ILE A 15 28.35 -21.51 -21.88
C ILE A 15 28.00 -21.34 -20.40
N SER A 16 28.89 -21.69 -19.48
CA SER A 16 28.54 -21.74 -18.06
C SER A 16 28.33 -20.37 -17.37
N PRO A 17 29.06 -19.26 -17.70
CA PRO A 17 28.80 -18.00 -17.00
C PRO A 17 27.47 -17.34 -17.33
N SER A 18 26.95 -17.50 -18.54
CA SER A 18 25.68 -16.87 -18.91
C SER A 18 24.47 -17.58 -18.29
N ILE A 19 24.54 -18.89 -18.06
CA ILE A 19 23.46 -19.64 -17.41
C ILE A 19 23.38 -19.27 -15.94
N LEU A 20 24.50 -19.05 -15.27
CA LEU A 20 24.55 -18.67 -13.87
C LEU A 20 23.97 -17.28 -13.63
N VAL A 21 24.20 -16.32 -14.53
CA VAL A 21 23.68 -14.97 -14.40
C VAL A 21 22.16 -14.93 -14.53
N THR A 22 21.59 -15.70 -15.46
CA THR A 22 20.14 -15.77 -15.65
C THR A 22 19.43 -16.46 -14.47
N ALA A 23 20.07 -17.43 -13.85
CA ALA A 23 19.48 -18.15 -12.71
C ALA A 23 19.36 -17.27 -11.47
N PHE A 24 20.23 -16.27 -11.31
CA PHE A 24 20.18 -15.37 -10.16
C PHE A 24 19.22 -14.19 -10.36
N LEU A 25 18.98 -13.75 -11.60
CA LEU A 25 18.14 -12.60 -11.87
C LEU A 25 16.65 -12.88 -11.75
N VAL A 26 16.21 -14.08 -12.13
CA VAL A 26 14.78 -14.42 -12.15
C VAL A 26 14.16 -14.46 -10.74
N PRO A 27 14.77 -15.10 -9.73
CA PRO A 27 14.19 -15.08 -8.37
C PRO A 27 14.13 -13.70 -7.75
N THR A 28 15.11 -12.84 -8.03
CA THR A 28 15.16 -11.50 -7.47
C THR A 28 14.01 -10.63 -7.98
N LEU A 29 13.69 -10.74 -9.27
CA LEU A 29 12.57 -10.01 -9.87
C LEU A 29 11.21 -10.50 -9.36
N ALA A 30 11.08 -11.79 -9.07
CA ALA A 30 9.84 -12.38 -8.58
C ALA A 30 9.50 -11.93 -7.15
N LEU A 31 10.50 -11.52 -6.36
CA LEU A 31 10.29 -11.10 -4.98
C LEU A 31 9.96 -9.60 -4.83
N MET A 32 9.99 -8.83 -5.92
CA MET A 32 9.77 -7.38 -5.86
C MET A 32 8.30 -6.99 -5.75
N ASN A 33 7.39 -7.92 -5.99
CA ASN A 33 5.97 -7.60 -6.07
C ASN A 33 5.15 -8.70 -5.42
N THR A 34 4.40 -8.37 -4.38
CA THR A 34 3.54 -9.32 -3.67
C THR A 34 2.11 -8.80 -3.60
N SER A 35 1.16 -9.72 -3.72
CA SER A 35 -0.25 -9.40 -3.64
C SER A 35 -0.97 -10.49 -2.87
N ASP A 36 -1.91 -10.11 -2.03
CA ASP A 36 -2.68 -11.05 -1.24
C ASP A 36 -4.08 -10.50 -0.96
N SER A 37 -5.01 -11.41 -0.72
CA SER A 37 -6.39 -11.06 -0.37
C SER A 37 -6.73 -11.69 0.97
N HIS A 38 -7.25 -10.88 1.89
CA HIS A 38 -7.61 -11.31 3.22
C HIS A 38 -9.10 -11.13 3.47
N PRO A 39 -9.81 -12.16 3.96
CA PRO A 39 -11.20 -11.97 4.37
C PRO A 39 -11.25 -11.07 5.61
N LEU A 40 -12.22 -10.16 5.62
CA LEU A 40 -12.43 -9.26 6.74
C LEU A 40 -13.20 -9.96 7.85
N ASP A 41 -12.94 -9.57 9.09
CA ASP A 41 -13.64 -10.09 10.25
C ASP A 41 -15.15 -9.78 10.15
N GLY A 42 -15.97 -10.78 10.47
CA GLY A 42 -17.41 -10.63 10.35
C GLY A 42 -17.97 -10.96 8.98
N SER A 43 -17.14 -11.42 8.06
CA SER A 43 -17.53 -11.88 6.71
C SER A 43 -18.27 -10.82 5.89
N VAL A 44 -17.91 -9.54 6.06
CA VAL A 44 -18.53 -8.44 5.33
C VAL A 44 -17.77 -8.09 4.03
N GLY A 45 -16.70 -8.80 3.71
CA GLY A 45 -15.95 -8.55 2.48
C GLY A 45 -14.55 -9.09 2.55
N THR A 46 -13.74 -8.66 1.58
CA THR A 46 -12.33 -9.02 1.49
C THR A 46 -11.49 -7.75 1.32
N GLN A 47 -10.25 -7.83 1.79
CA GLN A 47 -9.28 -6.77 1.58
C GLN A 47 -8.12 -7.34 0.77
N THR A 48 -7.84 -6.73 -0.37
CA THR A 48 -6.75 -7.12 -1.25
C THR A 48 -5.63 -6.10 -1.11
N ILE A 49 -4.42 -6.60 -0.81
CA ILE A 49 -3.25 -5.75 -0.61
C ILE A 49 -2.18 -6.16 -1.61
N HIS A 50 -1.69 -5.18 -2.34
CA HIS A 50 -0.63 -5.36 -3.32
C HIS A 50 0.57 -4.52 -2.90
N VAL A 51 1.71 -5.18 -2.69
CA VAL A 51 2.95 -4.51 -2.27
C VAL A 51 3.92 -4.49 -3.44
N ASP A 52 4.35 -3.29 -3.82
CA ASP A 52 5.40 -3.07 -4.82
C ASP A 52 6.61 -2.52 -4.08
N THR A 53 7.54 -3.41 -3.73
CA THR A 53 8.72 -3.03 -2.95
C THR A 53 9.69 -2.17 -3.75
N PHE A 54 9.72 -2.35 -5.07
CA PHE A 54 10.59 -1.55 -5.93
C PHE A 54 10.16 -0.09 -5.95
N ARG A 55 8.86 0.17 -6.07
CA ARG A 55 8.31 1.52 -6.05
C ARG A 55 8.12 2.06 -4.63
N GLY A 56 8.17 1.21 -3.63
CA GLY A 56 7.88 1.60 -2.25
C GLY A 56 6.42 1.95 -2.06
N MET A 57 5.51 1.17 -2.67
CA MET A 57 4.08 1.45 -2.64
C MET A 57 3.28 0.25 -2.18
N VAL A 58 2.23 0.53 -1.44
CA VAL A 58 1.22 -0.46 -1.07
C VAL A 58 -0.13 0.04 -1.60
N SER A 59 -0.82 -0.81 -2.37
CA SER A 59 -2.17 -0.54 -2.85
C SER A 59 -3.14 -1.43 -2.10
N ILE A 60 -4.25 -0.85 -1.65
CA ILE A 60 -5.27 -1.53 -0.85
C ILE A 60 -6.60 -1.38 -1.55
N GLN A 61 -7.30 -2.50 -1.69
CA GLN A 61 -8.71 -2.53 -2.12
C GLN A 61 -9.52 -3.21 -1.04
N ASP A 62 -10.45 -2.48 -0.46
CA ASP A 62 -11.31 -2.99 0.61
C ASP A 62 -12.75 -3.02 0.09
N ASP A 63 -13.27 -4.22 -0.08
CA ASP A 63 -14.62 -4.44 -0.61
C ASP A 63 -15.65 -4.62 0.49
N ASN A 64 -15.40 -4.06 1.67
CA ASN A 64 -16.34 -4.12 2.79
C ASN A 64 -17.65 -3.42 2.41
N ILE A 65 -18.77 -4.16 2.50
CA ILE A 65 -20.09 -3.65 2.12
C ILE A 65 -20.47 -2.39 2.92
N LEU A 66 -20.01 -2.32 4.18
CA LEU A 66 -20.35 -1.22 5.07
C LEU A 66 -19.46 0.00 4.90
N SER A 67 -18.22 -0.20 4.45
CA SER A 67 -17.27 0.90 4.31
C SER A 67 -16.23 0.57 3.24
N GLU A 68 -16.66 0.57 1.98
CA GLU A 68 -15.76 0.30 0.84
C GLU A 68 -14.79 1.44 0.65
N TRP A 69 -13.50 1.11 0.51
CA TRP A 69 -12.47 2.11 0.26
C TRP A 69 -11.29 1.50 -0.49
N ASN A 70 -10.58 2.35 -1.22
CA ASN A 70 -9.31 1.99 -1.84
C ASN A 70 -8.23 2.95 -1.34
N GLY A 71 -7.00 2.45 -1.21
CA GLY A 71 -5.92 3.28 -0.70
C GLY A 71 -4.58 2.99 -1.36
N ILE A 72 -3.71 3.99 -1.26
CA ILE A 72 -2.31 3.89 -1.67
C ILE A 72 -1.47 4.47 -0.54
N MET A 73 -0.46 3.69 -0.10
CA MET A 73 0.57 4.19 0.79
C MET A 73 1.87 4.30 -0.01
N ASP A 74 2.34 5.52 -0.20
CA ASP A 74 3.57 5.82 -0.92
C ASP A 74 4.67 6.09 0.12
N TYR A 75 5.50 5.09 0.35
CA TYR A 75 6.54 5.15 1.37
C TYR A 75 7.71 6.05 0.96
N LYS A 76 7.94 6.22 -0.33
CA LYS A 76 9.00 7.11 -0.80
C LYS A 76 8.67 8.58 -0.57
N ASN A 77 7.40 8.93 -0.68
CA ASN A 77 6.94 10.30 -0.51
C ASN A 77 6.20 10.52 0.81
N ALA A 78 6.11 9.49 1.64
CA ALA A 78 5.41 9.52 2.93
C ALA A 78 3.97 10.03 2.77
N LEU A 79 3.25 9.50 1.78
CA LEU A 79 1.93 9.97 1.40
C LEU A 79 0.92 8.85 1.47
N LEU A 80 -0.21 9.10 2.13
CA LEU A 80 -1.38 8.24 2.14
C LEU A 80 -2.45 8.87 1.26
N ALA A 81 -3.02 8.08 0.35
CA ALA A 81 -4.17 8.49 -0.45
C ALA A 81 -5.28 7.46 -0.22
N VAL A 82 -6.48 7.95 0.08
CA VAL A 82 -7.64 7.09 0.36
C VAL A 82 -8.83 7.60 -0.44
N LYS A 83 -9.46 6.70 -1.20
CA LYS A 83 -10.72 6.97 -1.86
C LYS A 83 -11.84 6.33 -1.06
N LEU A 84 -12.76 7.16 -0.59
CA LEU A 84 -13.91 6.74 0.20
C LEU A 84 -15.13 6.67 -0.71
N PHE A 85 -15.63 5.47 -0.96
CA PHE A 85 -16.75 5.29 -1.88
C PHE A 85 -18.06 5.78 -1.27
N SER A 86 -18.21 5.65 0.04
CA SER A 86 -19.41 6.17 0.73
C SER A 86 -19.52 7.69 0.64
N LYS A 87 -18.38 8.38 0.52
CA LYS A 87 -18.33 9.84 0.42
C LYS A 87 -18.08 10.34 -0.99
N MET A 88 -17.77 9.45 -1.93
CA MET A 88 -17.37 9.77 -3.31
C MET A 88 -16.31 10.86 -3.33
N ALA A 89 -15.28 10.68 -2.52
CA ALA A 89 -14.21 11.65 -2.36
C ALA A 89 -12.89 10.96 -2.08
N CYS A 90 -11.81 11.69 -2.35
CA CYS A 90 -10.46 11.22 -2.06
C CYS A 90 -9.82 12.11 -1.02
N VAL A 91 -8.98 11.52 -0.18
CA VAL A 91 -8.28 12.22 0.89
C VAL A 91 -6.80 11.91 0.80
N LEU A 92 -5.97 12.95 0.82
CA LEU A 92 -4.51 12.80 0.87
C LEU A 92 -4.01 13.24 2.25
N ALA A 93 -3.11 12.46 2.84
CA ALA A 93 -2.54 12.76 4.14
C ALA A 93 -1.07 12.37 4.18
N LYS A 94 -0.31 13.04 5.02
CA LYS A 94 1.07 12.63 5.27
C LYS A 94 1.09 11.39 6.16
N MET A 95 1.98 10.47 5.86
CA MET A 95 2.22 9.31 6.70
C MET A 95 3.32 9.63 7.70
N ASP A 96 3.01 9.41 8.97
CA ASP A 96 4.00 9.52 10.04
C ASP A 96 4.75 8.18 10.13
N PRO A 97 6.05 8.14 9.81
CA PRO A 97 6.77 6.86 9.86
C PRO A 97 6.86 6.26 11.26
N ALA A 98 6.63 7.05 12.32
CA ALA A 98 6.58 6.51 13.68
C ALA A 98 5.25 5.84 13.99
N ALA A 99 4.19 6.15 13.23
CA ALA A 99 2.84 5.64 13.50
C ALA A 99 2.41 4.55 12.52
N PHE A 100 2.86 4.64 11.27
CA PHE A 100 2.50 3.65 10.24
C PHE A 100 3.42 2.44 10.31
N PRO A 101 2.91 1.24 9.99
CA PRO A 101 3.78 0.09 9.83
C PRO A 101 4.76 0.33 8.70
N SER A 102 5.96 -0.23 8.82
CA SER A 102 6.96 -0.11 7.77
C SER A 102 6.55 -0.93 6.54
N LEU A 103 7.16 -0.64 5.40
CA LEU A 103 6.92 -1.42 4.19
C LEU A 103 7.29 -2.89 4.41
N ASP A 104 8.35 -3.15 5.17
CA ASP A 104 8.77 -4.51 5.51
C ASP A 104 7.72 -5.22 6.39
N ASP A 105 7.13 -4.51 7.36
CA ASP A 105 6.08 -5.08 8.20
C ASP A 105 4.88 -5.52 7.36
N ILE A 106 4.46 -4.68 6.42
CA ILE A 106 3.33 -5.00 5.55
C ILE A 106 3.68 -6.16 4.62
N THR A 107 4.88 -6.15 4.06
CA THR A 107 5.33 -7.24 3.17
C THR A 107 5.32 -8.58 3.90
N GLN A 108 5.78 -8.60 5.15
CA GLN A 108 5.76 -9.82 5.95
C GLN A 108 4.34 -10.24 6.31
N ALA A 109 3.47 -9.29 6.62
CA ALA A 109 2.07 -9.59 6.98
C ALA A 109 1.31 -10.18 5.79
N VAL A 110 1.56 -9.66 4.59
CA VAL A 110 0.93 -10.15 3.36
C VAL A 110 1.43 -11.57 3.04
N GLY A 111 2.71 -11.84 3.28
CA GLY A 111 3.30 -13.15 2.99
C GLY A 111 2.96 -14.25 3.98
N LYS A 112 2.49 -13.92 5.17
CA LYS A 112 2.14 -14.90 6.20
C LYS A 112 0.63 -14.97 6.32
N LYS A 113 0.05 -16.14 6.11
CA LYS A 113 -1.34 -16.38 6.45
C LYS A 113 -1.53 -16.03 7.92
N ALA A 114 -2.46 -15.18 8.19
CA ALA A 114 -2.64 -14.45 9.44
C ALA A 114 -2.72 -15.33 10.69
N SER A 115 -1.59 -15.74 11.22
CA SER A 115 -1.52 -16.39 12.53
C SER A 115 -0.69 -15.57 13.52
N GLY A 116 -0.28 -14.37 13.12
CA GLY A 116 0.53 -13.52 13.95
C GLY A 116 -0.29 -12.64 14.87
N HIS A 117 0.05 -12.65 16.14
CA HIS A 117 -0.44 -11.64 17.08
C HIS A 117 0.27 -10.32 16.75
N TYR A 118 -0.39 -9.49 15.99
CA TYR A 118 0.06 -8.10 15.85
C TYR A 118 -0.44 -7.34 17.07
N PRO A 119 0.42 -6.55 17.71
CA PRO A 119 -0.06 -5.70 18.80
C PRO A 119 -1.13 -4.76 18.25
N PRO A 120 -2.20 -4.49 19.01
CA PRO A 120 -3.22 -3.56 18.54
C PRO A 120 -2.57 -2.21 18.26
N THR A 121 -2.58 -1.82 17.00
CA THR A 121 -2.07 -0.53 16.62
C THR A 121 -3.04 0.54 17.08
N ARG A 122 -2.47 1.65 17.49
CA ARG A 122 -3.27 2.83 17.84
C ARG A 122 -4.03 3.28 16.61
N GLY A 123 -5.30 3.58 16.80
CA GLY A 123 -6.07 4.20 15.75
C GLY A 123 -5.53 5.60 15.46
N LEU A 124 -5.36 5.91 14.19
CA LEU A 124 -4.94 7.24 13.75
C LEU A 124 -6.15 8.01 13.26
N THR A 125 -6.28 9.26 13.72
CA THR A 125 -7.38 10.12 13.33
C THR A 125 -6.88 11.26 12.46
N TYR A 126 -7.54 11.46 11.33
CA TYR A 126 -7.24 12.52 10.37
C TYR A 126 -8.46 13.41 10.21
N THR A 127 -8.25 14.72 10.16
CA THR A 127 -9.31 15.69 9.90
C THR A 127 -9.15 16.25 8.49
N VAL A 128 -10.22 16.16 7.72
CA VAL A 128 -10.26 16.65 6.35
C VAL A 128 -10.25 18.19 6.38
N LEU A 129 -9.38 18.76 5.55
CA LEU A 129 -9.28 20.21 5.41
C LEU A 129 -10.21 20.69 4.30
N PRO A 130 -10.75 21.91 4.38
CA PRO A 130 -11.77 22.35 3.42
C PRO A 130 -11.25 22.65 2.02
N SER A 131 -9.94 22.80 1.84
CA SER A 131 -9.37 23.18 0.54
C SER A 131 -9.24 21.98 -0.39
N ARG A 132 -9.85 22.11 -1.57
CA ARG A 132 -9.80 21.08 -2.59
C ARG A 132 -8.47 21.10 -3.32
N ILE A 133 -7.91 19.91 -3.58
CA ILE A 133 -6.69 19.76 -4.36
C ILE A 133 -7.07 19.74 -5.84
N LYS A 134 -6.50 20.66 -6.62
CA LYS A 134 -6.83 20.77 -8.05
C LYS A 134 -5.89 19.98 -8.93
N ASN A 135 -4.60 19.93 -8.60
CA ASN A 135 -3.60 19.26 -9.42
C ASN A 135 -3.12 17.98 -8.74
N LEU A 136 -3.64 16.85 -9.19
CA LEU A 136 -3.26 15.55 -8.65
C LEU A 136 -1.97 14.98 -9.27
N ALA A 137 -1.54 15.51 -10.41
CA ALA A 137 -0.40 14.97 -11.14
C ALA A 137 0.90 15.06 -10.32
N GLN A 138 0.99 16.05 -9.45
CA GLN A 138 2.18 16.25 -8.60
C GLN A 138 2.38 15.14 -7.58
N TYR A 139 1.36 14.35 -7.30
CA TYR A 139 1.42 13.25 -6.32
C TYR A 139 1.68 11.89 -6.98
N GLY A 140 1.92 11.88 -8.28
CA GLY A 140 2.23 10.66 -9.03
C GLY A 140 1.02 10.02 -9.67
N VAL A 141 1.30 9.17 -10.67
CA VAL A 141 0.27 8.51 -11.46
C VAL A 141 -0.65 7.63 -10.61
N PRO A 142 -0.15 6.81 -9.65
CA PRO A 142 -1.06 5.96 -8.87
C PRO A 142 -2.08 6.75 -8.06
N VAL A 143 -1.65 7.86 -7.43
CA VAL A 143 -2.56 8.73 -6.66
C VAL A 143 -3.54 9.43 -7.59
N LYS A 144 -3.05 9.95 -8.72
CA LYS A 144 -3.90 10.59 -9.71
C LYS A 144 -4.98 9.65 -10.23
N ASP A 145 -4.61 8.40 -10.52
CA ASP A 145 -5.56 7.41 -11.03
C ASP A 145 -6.57 6.99 -9.97
N LEU A 146 -6.12 6.81 -8.73
CA LEU A 146 -7.01 6.46 -7.64
C LEU A 146 -8.09 7.53 -7.42
N CYS A 147 -7.67 8.79 -7.41
CA CYS A 147 -8.53 9.92 -7.05
C CYS A 147 -9.22 10.58 -8.24
N ARG A 148 -9.01 10.05 -9.45
CA ARG A 148 -9.64 10.60 -10.64
C ARG A 148 -11.16 10.55 -10.52
N ALA A 149 -11.81 11.58 -11.02
CA ALA A 149 -13.27 11.70 -11.11
C ALA A 149 -13.98 11.94 -9.77
N VAL A 150 -13.24 12.17 -8.69
CA VAL A 150 -13.84 12.55 -7.40
C VAL A 150 -13.09 13.76 -6.85
N PRO A 151 -13.74 14.60 -6.03
CA PRO A 151 -13.03 15.69 -5.36
C PRO A 151 -12.01 15.14 -4.37
N THR A 152 -10.87 15.82 -4.28
CA THR A 152 -9.76 15.40 -3.44
C THR A 152 -9.40 16.50 -2.46
N TYR A 153 -9.17 16.13 -1.20
CA TYR A 153 -8.87 17.06 -0.12
C TYR A 153 -7.66 16.58 0.65
N PHE A 154 -6.95 17.52 1.31
CA PHE A 154 -5.94 17.15 2.29
C PHE A 154 -6.60 16.83 3.62
N ALA A 155 -5.97 15.93 4.37
CA ALA A 155 -6.31 15.71 5.77
C ALA A 155 -5.06 15.83 6.62
N ARG A 156 -5.25 16.23 7.85
CA ARG A 156 -4.18 16.41 8.83
C ARG A 156 -4.38 15.46 9.99
N GLN A 157 -3.32 14.79 10.38
CA GLN A 157 -3.36 13.89 11.52
C GLN A 157 -3.60 14.68 12.79
N GLN A 158 -4.53 14.21 13.62
CA GLN A 158 -4.82 14.79 14.92
C GLN A 158 -3.80 14.29 15.94
N LYS A 159 -3.41 15.19 16.83
CA LYS A 159 -2.56 14.81 17.97
C LYS A 159 -3.38 14.00 18.97
N GLU A 160 -2.71 13.11 19.68
CA GLU A 160 -3.34 12.33 20.74
C GLU A 160 -3.97 13.27 21.77
N GLY A 161 -5.18 12.95 22.17
CA GLY A 161 -5.93 13.71 23.16
C GLY A 161 -6.89 14.74 22.59
N THR A 162 -6.79 15.09 21.30
CA THR A 162 -7.69 16.05 20.67
C THR A 162 -8.84 15.39 19.92
N ALA A 163 -8.81 14.06 19.74
CA ALA A 163 -9.81 13.34 18.96
C ALA A 163 -11.18 13.32 19.64
N GLY A 164 -11.25 13.53 20.96
CA GLY A 164 -12.50 13.51 21.70
C GLY A 164 -13.46 14.66 21.41
N ALA A 165 -13.00 15.68 20.70
CA ALA A 165 -13.83 16.83 20.35
C ALA A 165 -14.55 16.68 19.01
N MET A 166 -14.33 15.57 18.31
CA MET A 166 -14.90 15.36 16.97
C MET A 166 -16.18 14.54 17.05
N ASP A 167 -17.13 14.88 16.18
CA ASP A 167 -18.37 14.13 16.04
C ASP A 167 -18.07 12.78 15.42
N PRO A 168 -18.32 11.65 16.11
CA PRO A 168 -18.04 10.34 15.53
C PRO A 168 -18.81 10.05 14.24
N ASP A 169 -19.99 10.66 14.08
CA ASP A 169 -20.80 10.47 12.88
C ASP A 169 -20.17 11.10 11.64
N SER A 170 -19.21 12.01 11.81
CA SER A 170 -18.50 12.62 10.70
C SER A 170 -17.28 11.82 10.25
N CYS A 171 -17.01 10.67 10.90
CA CYS A 171 -15.81 9.88 10.64
C CYS A 171 -16.09 8.68 9.75
N SER A 172 -15.19 8.41 8.81
CA SER A 172 -15.13 7.15 8.08
C SER A 172 -14.05 6.28 8.71
N GLU A 173 -14.44 5.11 9.18
CA GLU A 173 -13.53 4.20 9.86
C GLU A 173 -13.00 3.19 8.86
N LEU A 174 -11.68 3.12 8.76
CA LEU A 174 -10.98 2.22 7.84
C LEU A 174 -10.10 1.28 8.64
N GLN A 175 -10.00 0.04 8.18
CA GLN A 175 -9.18 -0.97 8.83
C GLN A 175 -8.15 -1.49 7.84
N LEU A 176 -6.88 -1.40 8.19
CA LEU A 176 -5.79 -1.96 7.38
C LEU A 176 -5.36 -3.28 8.03
N LEU A 177 -5.76 -4.38 7.41
CA LEU A 177 -5.56 -5.72 7.98
C LEU A 177 -6.11 -5.76 9.40
N SER A 178 -5.37 -6.40 10.32
CA SER A 178 -5.78 -6.48 11.74
C SER A 178 -4.96 -5.56 12.63
N PHE A 179 -4.09 -4.73 12.07
CA PHE A 179 -3.11 -4.02 12.88
C PHE A 179 -3.15 -2.50 12.82
N MET A 180 -3.99 -1.89 12.00
CA MET A 180 -4.07 -0.43 11.98
C MET A 180 -5.48 0.04 11.64
N GLY A 181 -6.01 0.91 12.47
CA GLY A 181 -7.26 1.60 12.21
C GLY A 181 -7.03 3.06 11.85
N LEU A 182 -7.80 3.55 10.88
CA LEU A 182 -7.75 4.95 10.46
C LEU A 182 -9.15 5.54 10.55
N SER A 183 -9.28 6.67 11.22
CA SER A 183 -10.52 7.45 11.27
C SER A 183 -10.32 8.71 10.43
N ILE A 184 -11.09 8.86 9.37
CA ILE A 184 -11.04 10.06 8.53
C ILE A 184 -12.29 10.86 8.81
N CYS A 185 -12.13 11.99 9.48
CA CYS A 185 -13.21 12.75 10.08
C CYS A 185 -13.37 14.14 9.44
N GLY A 186 -14.58 14.65 9.50
CA GLY A 186 -14.91 15.98 9.01
C GLY A 186 -15.85 15.93 7.82
N GLU A 187 -16.48 17.05 7.57
CA GLU A 187 -17.37 17.21 6.43
C GLU A 187 -16.57 17.35 5.13
N ILE A 188 -17.03 16.68 4.12
CA ILE A 188 -16.44 16.82 2.78
C ILE A 188 -17.30 17.84 2.05
N PRO A 189 -16.73 19.00 1.69
CA PRO A 189 -17.53 20.05 1.05
C PRO A 189 -18.08 19.61 -0.29
N GLY A 190 -19.32 19.99 -0.58
CA GLY A 190 -19.96 19.73 -1.86
C GLY A 190 -20.69 18.40 -1.99
N LEU A 191 -20.90 17.69 -0.89
CA LEU A 191 -21.71 16.47 -0.89
C LEU A 191 -23.05 16.68 -0.23
#